data_b4ee7c3adf453a356b3a1957bc3dcb2f
#
_entry.id   b4ee7c3adf453a356b3a1957bc3dcb2f
#
_cell.length_a   1.000
_cell.length_b   1.000
_cell.length_c   1.000
_cell.angle_alpha   90.00
_cell.angle_beta   90.00
_cell.angle_gamma   90.00
#
_symmetry.space_group_name_H-M   'P 1'
#
loop_
_entity.id
_entity.type
_entity.pdbx_description
1 polymer ?
#
loop_
_entity_poly.entity_id
_entity_poly.type
_entity_poly.pdbx_seq_one_letter_code
_entity_poly.pdbx_strand_id
1 'polypeptide(L)'
;MKRMYILAVLLCLSIMASAQVNEILGRWKTVDDKTGNSYSVVLIYRGSDGLYYGKIDRLLMGPRDAVCTECKGADKNKKLEGLVFIRGMHEEKGELRGGKLLDPESGKFYYGKIYLKNGKLVLRGSLDRAGLLGRSQTWLRAK
;
A
#
# COMPACT_ATOMS: atom_id res chain seq x y z
N MET A 1 10.62 -5.47 40.95
CA MET A 1 11.34 -4.55 40.03
C MET A 1 11.51 -5.09 38.60
N LYS A 2 11.92 -6.34 38.41
CA LYS A 2 12.05 -6.92 37.02
C LYS A 2 10.75 -6.89 36.20
N ARG A 3 9.57 -7.02 36.81
CA ARG A 3 8.26 -6.97 36.12
C ARG A 3 7.89 -5.58 35.59
N MET A 4 8.36 -4.52 36.23
CA MET A 4 8.10 -3.13 35.78
C MET A 4 8.87 -2.77 34.51
N TYR A 5 10.11 -3.25 34.37
CA TYR A 5 10.93 -2.99 33.18
C TYR A 5 10.39 -3.70 31.93
N ILE A 6 9.81 -4.90 32.09
CA ILE A 6 9.21 -5.67 30.98
C ILE A 6 7.98 -4.93 30.45
N LEU A 7 7.13 -4.36 31.31
CA LEU A 7 5.96 -3.57 30.92
C LEU A 7 6.36 -2.28 30.19
N ALA A 8 7.40 -1.59 30.65
CA ALA A 8 7.89 -0.37 30.01
C ALA A 8 8.47 -0.65 28.61
N VAL A 9 9.22 -1.75 28.43
CA VAL A 9 9.78 -2.15 27.14
C VAL A 9 8.69 -2.53 26.14
N LEU A 10 7.66 -3.26 26.57
CA LEU A 10 6.50 -3.60 25.72
C LEU A 10 5.72 -2.35 25.27
N LEU A 11 5.57 -1.36 26.13
CA LEU A 11 4.91 -0.10 25.79
C LEU A 11 5.70 0.72 24.77
N CYS A 12 7.04 0.77 24.90
CA CYS A 12 7.91 1.45 23.95
C CYS A 12 7.86 0.82 22.55
N LEU A 13 7.81 -0.51 22.46
CA LEU A 13 7.70 -1.22 21.17
C LEU A 13 6.40 -0.92 20.44
N SER A 14 5.29 -0.79 21.17
CA SER A 14 3.99 -0.43 20.59
C SER A 14 3.95 0.99 20.01
N ILE A 15 4.59 1.93 20.66
CA ILE A 15 4.69 3.33 20.20
C ILE A 15 5.52 3.42 18.91
N MET A 16 6.60 2.68 18.81
CA MET A 16 7.45 2.66 17.60
C MET A 16 6.73 2.07 16.39
N ALA A 17 5.95 1.01 16.57
CA ALA A 17 5.17 0.40 15.49
C ALA A 17 4.12 1.37 14.91
N SER A 18 3.40 2.09 15.76
CA SER A 18 2.44 3.10 15.33
C SER A 18 3.10 4.26 14.59
N ALA A 19 4.28 4.69 15.00
CA ALA A 19 5.04 5.73 14.31
C ALA A 19 5.44 5.29 12.90
N GLN A 20 5.85 4.04 12.70
CA GLN A 20 6.20 3.51 11.37
C GLN A 20 5.00 3.48 10.42
N VAL A 21 3.82 3.08 10.88
CA VAL A 21 2.61 3.08 10.05
C VAL A 21 2.21 4.50 9.66
N ASN A 22 2.32 5.47 10.58
CA ASN A 22 2.06 6.87 10.26
C ASN A 22 2.96 7.41 9.17
N GLU A 23 4.20 6.95 9.07
CA GLU A 23 5.12 7.29 7.99
C GLU A 23 4.75 6.65 6.64
N ILE A 24 3.99 5.55 6.63
CA ILE A 24 3.46 4.95 5.41
C ILE A 24 2.34 5.81 4.80
N LEU A 25 1.57 6.51 5.64
CA LEU A 25 0.45 7.33 5.17
C LEU A 25 0.94 8.51 4.32
N GLY A 26 0.08 8.94 3.40
CA GLY A 26 0.36 10.06 2.51
C GLY A 26 0.61 9.65 1.07
N ARG A 27 1.27 10.52 0.32
CA ARG A 27 1.44 10.37 -1.12
C ARG A 27 2.76 9.74 -1.49
N TRP A 28 2.69 8.79 -2.40
CA TRP A 28 3.81 8.04 -2.92
C TRP A 28 3.81 8.05 -4.45
N LYS A 29 4.96 8.29 -5.03
CA LYS A 29 5.19 8.22 -6.45
C LYS A 29 5.54 6.78 -6.81
N THR A 30 4.73 6.15 -7.65
CA THR A 30 4.97 4.78 -8.09
C THR A 30 6.21 4.71 -8.97
N VAL A 31 6.93 3.60 -8.87
CA VAL A 31 8.06 3.30 -9.74
C VAL A 31 7.88 1.88 -10.24
N ASP A 32 7.80 1.73 -11.55
CA ASP A 32 7.74 0.44 -12.19
C ASP A 32 9.11 -0.25 -12.09
N ASP A 33 9.13 -1.47 -11.59
CA ASP A 33 10.36 -2.21 -11.31
C ASP A 33 11.10 -2.68 -12.57
N LYS A 34 10.43 -2.70 -13.71
CA LYS A 34 11.03 -3.10 -15.00
C LYS A 34 11.59 -1.91 -15.78
N THR A 35 10.86 -0.81 -15.80
CA THR A 35 11.15 0.35 -16.64
C THR A 35 11.74 1.53 -15.87
N GLY A 36 11.54 1.59 -14.56
CA GLY A 36 11.88 2.75 -13.73
C GLY A 36 10.93 3.94 -13.90
N ASN A 37 9.90 3.83 -14.74
CA ASN A 37 8.94 4.89 -14.98
C ASN A 37 7.99 5.09 -13.80
N SER A 38 7.53 6.31 -13.63
CA SER A 38 6.53 6.68 -12.63
C SER A 38 5.21 6.98 -13.34
N TYR A 39 4.21 6.13 -13.11
CA TYR A 39 2.92 6.25 -13.78
C TYR A 39 1.89 7.05 -12.98
N SER A 40 2.00 7.06 -11.68
CA SER A 40 1.00 7.68 -10.81
C SER A 40 1.55 8.13 -9.46
N VAL A 41 0.78 8.99 -8.81
CA VAL A 41 0.88 9.26 -7.38
C VAL A 41 -0.25 8.53 -6.68
N VAL A 42 0.07 7.79 -5.63
CA VAL A 42 -0.86 7.02 -4.82
C VAL A 42 -1.00 7.67 -3.45
N LEU A 43 -2.22 7.82 -2.97
CA LEU A 43 -2.51 8.25 -1.61
C LEU A 43 -2.85 7.04 -0.74
N ILE A 44 -2.04 6.79 0.30
CA ILE A 44 -2.33 5.80 1.33
C ILE A 44 -2.96 6.50 2.52
N TYR A 45 -4.10 6.00 2.97
CA TYR A 45 -4.90 6.61 4.04
C TYR A 45 -5.56 5.56 4.92
N ARG A 46 -5.98 6.00 6.09
CA ARG A 46 -6.77 5.18 7.02
C ARG A 46 -8.25 5.45 6.80
N GLY A 47 -9.04 4.40 6.61
CA GLY A 47 -10.49 4.49 6.49
C GLY A 47 -11.18 4.67 7.83
N SER A 48 -12.47 5.01 7.80
CA SER A 48 -13.32 5.14 9.00
C SER A 48 -13.52 3.83 9.75
N ASP A 49 -13.33 2.69 9.07
CA ASP A 49 -13.34 1.34 9.64
C ASP A 49 -12.04 0.97 10.37
N GLY A 50 -11.04 1.86 10.37
CA GLY A 50 -9.73 1.64 10.97
C GLY A 50 -8.75 0.85 10.11
N LEU A 51 -9.18 0.36 8.94
CA LEU A 51 -8.32 -0.30 7.97
C LEU A 51 -7.64 0.72 7.05
N TYR A 52 -6.63 0.27 6.33
CA TYR A 52 -5.84 1.12 5.45
C TYR A 52 -6.13 0.81 3.99
N TYR A 53 -6.13 1.88 3.20
CA TYR A 53 -6.49 1.87 1.79
C TYR A 53 -5.49 2.70 0.99
N GLY A 54 -5.43 2.44 -0.30
CA GLY A 54 -4.66 3.25 -1.22
C GLY A 54 -5.42 3.48 -2.51
N LYS A 55 -5.42 4.72 -2.98
CA LYS A 55 -6.05 5.11 -4.23
C LYS A 55 -5.06 5.79 -5.16
N ILE A 56 -5.29 5.68 -6.45
CA ILE A 56 -4.59 6.49 -7.44
C ILE A 56 -5.07 7.93 -7.28
N ASP A 57 -4.21 8.80 -6.76
CA ASP A 57 -4.52 10.20 -6.53
C ASP A 57 -4.41 11.00 -7.83
N ARG A 58 -3.39 10.69 -8.64
CA ARG A 58 -3.12 11.37 -9.90
C ARG A 58 -2.31 10.48 -10.85
N LEU A 59 -2.66 10.50 -12.13
CA LEU A 59 -1.85 9.90 -13.18
C LEU A 59 -0.74 10.87 -13.60
N LEU A 60 0.46 10.34 -13.81
CA LEU A 60 1.64 11.09 -14.27
C LEU A 60 1.90 10.84 -15.76
N MET A 61 1.40 9.74 -16.28
CA MET A 61 1.54 9.34 -17.69
C MET A 61 0.20 8.85 -18.22
N GLY A 62 -0.02 9.05 -19.52
CA GLY A 62 -1.24 8.66 -20.19
C GLY A 62 -2.41 9.63 -20.01
N PRO A 63 -3.58 9.31 -20.58
CA PRO A 63 -4.77 10.16 -20.49
C PRO A 63 -5.31 10.22 -19.06
N ARG A 64 -5.67 11.39 -18.59
CA ARG A 64 -6.21 11.58 -17.23
C ARG A 64 -7.62 11.02 -17.05
N ASP A 65 -8.32 10.79 -18.13
CA ASP A 65 -9.65 10.17 -18.15
C ASP A 65 -9.60 8.65 -18.37
N ALA A 66 -8.40 8.06 -18.35
CA ALA A 66 -8.21 6.62 -18.47
C ALA A 66 -9.05 5.85 -17.45
N VAL A 67 -9.60 4.73 -17.87
CA VAL A 67 -10.47 3.87 -17.07
C VAL A 67 -9.88 2.46 -16.94
N CYS A 68 -10.32 1.73 -15.90
CA CYS A 68 -9.90 0.35 -15.70
C CYS A 68 -10.68 -0.60 -16.60
N THR A 69 -10.20 -0.83 -17.80
CA THR A 69 -10.86 -1.70 -18.79
C THR A 69 -10.78 -3.18 -18.42
N GLU A 70 -9.72 -3.61 -17.73
CA GLU A 70 -9.52 -5.00 -17.32
C GLU A 70 -10.15 -5.34 -15.97
N CYS A 71 -10.57 -4.33 -15.20
CA CYS A 71 -11.28 -4.54 -13.94
C CYS A 71 -12.62 -5.24 -14.17
N LYS A 72 -13.11 -5.91 -13.13
CA LYS A 72 -14.37 -6.67 -13.17
C LYS A 72 -15.37 -6.13 -12.15
N GLY A 73 -16.65 -6.49 -12.36
CA GLY A 73 -17.72 -6.11 -11.44
C GLY A 73 -17.85 -4.60 -11.29
N ALA A 74 -17.98 -4.13 -10.06
CA ALA A 74 -18.17 -2.73 -9.75
C ALA A 74 -17.00 -1.82 -10.16
N ASP A 75 -15.82 -2.37 -10.37
CA ASP A 75 -14.62 -1.62 -10.76
C ASP A 75 -14.46 -1.47 -12.28
N LYS A 76 -15.24 -2.21 -13.05
CA LYS A 76 -15.19 -2.16 -14.53
C LYS A 76 -15.43 -0.74 -15.03
N ASN A 77 -14.51 -0.26 -15.85
CA ASN A 77 -14.54 1.07 -16.44
C ASN A 77 -14.57 2.25 -15.44
N LYS A 78 -14.25 2.03 -14.17
CA LYS A 78 -13.98 3.14 -13.25
C LYS A 78 -12.78 3.94 -13.72
N LYS A 79 -12.80 5.25 -13.50
CA LYS A 79 -11.62 6.08 -13.73
C LYS A 79 -10.45 5.57 -12.91
N LEU A 80 -9.26 5.56 -13.49
CA LEU A 80 -8.04 5.20 -12.78
C LEU A 80 -7.73 6.22 -11.68
N GLU A 81 -7.86 7.52 -11.96
CA GLU A 81 -7.79 8.53 -10.91
C GLU A 81 -8.97 8.37 -9.94
N GLY A 82 -8.67 8.14 -8.67
CA GLY A 82 -9.63 7.86 -7.62
C GLY A 82 -9.89 6.37 -7.37
N LEU A 83 -9.39 5.46 -8.22
CA LEU A 83 -9.55 4.03 -8.01
C LEU A 83 -8.84 3.58 -6.74
N VAL A 84 -9.60 3.02 -5.81
CA VAL A 84 -9.05 2.39 -4.60
C VAL A 84 -8.58 0.99 -4.96
N PHE A 85 -7.28 0.80 -5.06
CA PHE A 85 -6.69 -0.48 -5.48
C PHE A 85 -5.95 -1.21 -4.35
N ILE A 86 -5.57 -0.52 -3.28
CA ILE A 86 -5.08 -1.12 -2.04
C ILE A 86 -6.28 -1.14 -1.08
N ARG A 87 -6.67 -2.32 -0.58
CA ARG A 87 -7.94 -2.49 0.13
C ARG A 87 -7.81 -3.30 1.40
N GLY A 88 -8.33 -2.78 2.49
CA GLY A 88 -8.55 -3.49 3.73
C GLY A 88 -7.27 -4.00 4.40
N MET A 89 -6.20 -3.25 4.33
CA MET A 89 -4.96 -3.57 5.01
C MET A 89 -5.08 -3.28 6.50
N HIS A 90 -4.44 -4.08 7.32
CA HIS A 90 -4.32 -3.84 8.76
C HIS A 90 -2.86 -3.69 9.18
N GLU A 91 -2.65 -2.99 10.30
CA GLU A 91 -1.33 -2.87 10.87
C GLU A 91 -0.91 -4.18 11.55
N GLU A 92 0.33 -4.59 11.31
CA GLU A 92 0.98 -5.69 11.97
C GLU A 92 2.47 -5.40 12.10
N LYS A 93 2.96 -5.17 13.32
CA LYS A 93 4.38 -4.90 13.61
C LYS A 93 4.99 -3.74 12.79
N GLY A 94 4.23 -2.65 12.63
CA GLY A 94 4.67 -1.47 11.89
C GLY A 94 4.55 -1.56 10.37
N GLU A 95 3.98 -2.64 9.85
CA GLU A 95 3.71 -2.86 8.43
C GLU A 95 2.20 -2.91 8.17
N LEU A 96 1.79 -2.80 6.91
CA LEU A 96 0.42 -3.05 6.49
C LEU A 96 0.35 -4.41 5.80
N ARG A 97 -0.60 -5.23 6.22
CA ARG A 97 -0.78 -6.61 5.75
C ARG A 97 -2.25 -7.01 5.65
N GLY A 98 -2.50 -8.19 5.13
CA GLY A 98 -3.77 -8.90 5.19
C GLY A 98 -4.87 -8.38 4.28
N GLY A 99 -4.60 -7.33 3.53
CA GLY A 99 -5.52 -6.81 2.53
C GLY A 99 -5.24 -7.34 1.14
N LYS A 100 -5.89 -6.71 0.16
CA LYS A 100 -5.76 -7.06 -1.25
C LYS A 100 -5.31 -5.88 -2.10
N LEU A 101 -4.55 -6.20 -3.12
CA LEU A 101 -4.12 -5.28 -4.16
C LEU A 101 -4.83 -5.63 -5.46
N LEU A 102 -5.53 -4.67 -6.05
CA LEU A 102 -6.07 -4.78 -7.40
C LEU A 102 -5.00 -4.29 -8.38
N ASP A 103 -4.63 -5.13 -9.34
CA ASP A 103 -3.81 -4.71 -10.47
C ASP A 103 -4.73 -4.20 -11.60
N PRO A 104 -4.73 -2.89 -11.90
CA PRO A 104 -5.60 -2.35 -12.95
C PRO A 104 -5.24 -2.83 -14.36
N GLU A 105 -4.00 -3.23 -14.61
CA GLU A 105 -3.55 -3.71 -15.92
C GLU A 105 -4.13 -5.09 -16.26
N SER A 106 -4.27 -5.96 -15.26
CA SER A 106 -4.77 -7.32 -15.45
C SER A 106 -6.17 -7.55 -14.87
N GLY A 107 -6.65 -6.67 -14.01
CA GLY A 107 -7.89 -6.85 -13.26
C GLY A 107 -7.81 -7.92 -12.17
N LYS A 108 -6.62 -8.43 -11.88
CA LYS A 108 -6.41 -9.47 -10.85
C LYS A 108 -6.17 -8.87 -9.48
N PHE A 109 -6.51 -9.64 -8.45
CA PHE A 109 -6.22 -9.31 -7.06
C PHE A 109 -5.05 -10.14 -6.54
N TYR A 110 -4.23 -9.49 -5.70
CA TYR A 110 -3.10 -10.09 -5.02
C TYR A 110 -3.21 -9.84 -3.51
N TYR A 111 -2.58 -10.68 -2.72
CA TYR A 111 -2.35 -10.40 -1.30
C TYR A 111 -1.32 -9.29 -1.17
N GLY A 112 -1.56 -8.34 -0.28
CA GLY A 112 -0.74 -7.15 -0.13
C GLY A 112 0.11 -7.15 1.14
N LYS A 113 1.32 -6.60 1.00
CA LYS A 113 2.18 -6.23 2.11
C LYS A 113 2.85 -4.90 1.79
N ILE A 114 2.81 -3.97 2.72
CA ILE A 114 3.39 -2.64 2.56
C ILE A 114 4.26 -2.33 3.77
N TYR A 115 5.48 -1.89 3.54
CA TYR A 115 6.41 -1.51 4.59
C TYR A 115 7.41 -0.46 4.10
N LEU A 116 8.09 0.18 5.03
CA LEU A 116 9.16 1.14 4.74
C LEU A 116 10.53 0.47 4.78
N LYS A 117 11.38 0.86 3.86
CA LYS A 117 12.79 0.48 3.84
C LYS A 117 13.62 1.66 3.35
N ASN A 118 14.51 2.15 4.20
CA ASN A 118 15.38 3.31 3.90
C ASN A 118 14.59 4.54 3.41
N GLY A 119 13.47 4.87 4.05
CA GLY A 119 12.60 6.01 3.70
C GLY A 119 11.79 5.83 2.42
N LYS A 120 11.85 4.68 1.78
CA LYS A 120 11.06 4.32 0.60
C LYS A 120 9.96 3.34 0.97
N LEU A 121 8.86 3.37 0.23
CA LEU A 121 7.76 2.44 0.41
C LEU A 121 8.02 1.19 -0.43
N VAL A 122 7.93 0.02 0.18
CA VAL A 122 7.90 -1.26 -0.54
C VAL A 122 6.49 -1.80 -0.55
N LEU A 123 5.95 -2.03 -1.75
CA LEU A 123 4.68 -2.68 -1.99
C LEU A 123 4.93 -4.06 -2.57
N ARG A 124 4.49 -5.10 -1.87
CA ARG A 124 4.59 -6.48 -2.35
C ARG A 124 3.21 -7.05 -2.62
N GLY A 125 2.99 -7.50 -3.84
CA GLY A 125 1.83 -8.29 -4.24
C GLY A 125 2.22 -9.75 -4.40
N SER A 126 1.41 -10.68 -3.88
CA SER A 126 1.68 -12.11 -3.95
C SER A 126 0.42 -12.91 -4.25
N LEU A 127 0.60 -14.09 -4.85
CA LEU A 127 -0.49 -15.02 -5.13
C LEU A 127 -0.89 -15.82 -3.89
N ASP A 128 0.03 -15.97 -2.94
CA ASP A 128 -0.17 -16.69 -1.68
C ASP A 128 -0.17 -15.73 -0.48
N ARG A 129 -0.83 -16.11 0.59
CA ARG A 129 -0.90 -15.31 1.84
C ARG A 129 0.44 -15.11 2.52
N ALA A 130 1.33 -16.09 2.42
CA ALA A 130 2.65 -16.03 3.03
C ALA A 130 3.60 -15.05 2.30
N GLY A 131 3.24 -14.61 1.08
CA GLY A 131 4.02 -13.67 0.31
C GLY A 131 5.24 -14.29 -0.40
N LEU A 132 5.26 -15.61 -0.57
CA LEU A 132 6.38 -16.33 -1.19
C LEU A 132 6.40 -16.18 -2.71
N LEU A 133 5.22 -16.29 -3.35
CA LEU A 133 5.05 -16.17 -4.80
C LEU A 133 4.58 -14.77 -5.15
N GLY A 134 5.50 -13.81 -5.16
CA GLY A 134 5.13 -12.43 -5.37
C GLY A 134 6.22 -11.56 -5.96
N ARG A 135 5.88 -10.30 -6.16
CA ARG A 135 6.75 -9.27 -6.71
C ARG A 135 6.63 -8.00 -5.88
N SER A 136 7.74 -7.31 -5.72
CA SER A 136 7.81 -6.06 -4.98
C SER A 136 8.12 -4.87 -5.90
N GLN A 137 7.51 -3.73 -5.58
CA GLN A 137 7.89 -2.43 -6.13
C GLN A 137 8.35 -1.53 -5.00
N THR A 138 9.28 -0.63 -5.29
CA THR A 138 9.77 0.37 -4.34
C THR A 138 9.38 1.76 -4.84
N TRP A 139 8.56 2.46 -4.06
CA TRP A 139 8.02 3.78 -4.41
C TRP A 139 8.71 4.88 -3.63
N LEU A 140 8.72 6.07 -4.21
CA LEU A 140 9.35 7.25 -3.64
C LEU A 140 8.30 8.16 -3.00
N ARG A 141 8.67 8.86 -1.93
CA ARG A 141 7.80 9.87 -1.33
C ARG A 141 7.49 10.95 -2.37
N ALA A 142 6.21 11.21 -2.62
CA ALA A 142 5.78 12.32 -3.46
C ALA A 142 5.84 13.63 -2.68
N LYS A 143 6.32 14.69 -3.34
CA LYS A 143 6.33 16.05 -2.80
C LYS A 143 5.00 16.74 -3.04
#